data_c57be77326333e695cfcce8a6ebad575
#
_entry.id   c57be77326333e695cfcce8a6ebad575
#
_cell.length_a   1.000
_cell.length_b   1.000
_cell.length_c   1.000
_cell.angle_alpha   90.00
_cell.angle_beta   90.00
_cell.angle_gamma   90.00
#
_symmetry.space_group_name_H-M   'P 1'
#
loop_
_entity.id
_entity.type
_entity.pdbx_description
1 polymer ?
#
loop_
_entity_poly.entity_id
_entity_poly.type
_entity_poly.pdbx_seq_one_letter_code
_entity_poly.pdbx_strand_id
1 'polypeptide(L)'
;MMDAPVSGGDSGAKAGTLSIMCGGDPETFDQCKAILSLMGTPLYMGEAGSGQHTKACNQIAVAGAVAAMSEAIVYAKENHLNVEAMLQAIAGGAAGSWQINNTAPRV
;
A
#
# COMPACT_ATOMS: atom_id res chain seq x y z
N MET A 1 3.94 2.10 -25.20
CA MET A 1 4.36 1.33 -24.02
C MET A 1 3.60 1.82 -22.80
N MET A 2 3.27 0.92 -21.89
CA MET A 2 2.50 1.26 -20.69
C MET A 2 3.22 0.71 -19.44
N ASP A 3 3.30 1.51 -18.40
CA ASP A 3 3.76 1.05 -17.10
C ASP A 3 2.54 0.75 -16.21
N ALA A 4 2.64 -0.31 -15.43
CA ALA A 4 1.49 -0.79 -14.65
C ALA A 4 1.91 -1.43 -13.31
N PRO A 5 2.64 -0.69 -12.46
CA PRO A 5 2.96 -1.21 -11.14
C PRO A 5 1.70 -1.43 -10.30
N VAL A 6 1.82 -2.30 -9.31
CA VAL A 6 0.68 -2.74 -8.51
C VAL A 6 0.91 -2.52 -7.02
N SER A 7 -0.19 -2.48 -6.28
CA SER A 7 -0.21 -2.46 -4.83
C SER A 7 -1.24 -3.46 -4.33
N GLY A 8 -0.96 -4.15 -3.23
CA GLY A 8 -1.87 -5.15 -2.65
C GLY A 8 -1.19 -6.45 -2.22
N GLY A 9 0.09 -6.60 -2.53
CA GLY A 9 0.88 -7.77 -2.13
C GLY A 9 0.42 -9.07 -2.77
N ASP A 10 0.93 -10.18 -2.27
CA ASP A 10 0.57 -11.50 -2.79
C ASP A 10 -0.88 -11.87 -2.47
N SER A 11 -1.43 -11.43 -1.34
CA SER A 11 -2.84 -11.65 -1.00
C SER A 11 -3.76 -10.94 -1.97
N GLY A 12 -3.44 -9.70 -2.36
CA GLY A 12 -4.17 -8.96 -3.38
C GLY A 12 -4.10 -9.63 -4.74
N ALA A 13 -2.92 -10.15 -5.10
CA ALA A 13 -2.73 -10.88 -6.36
C ALA A 13 -3.58 -12.14 -6.40
N LYS A 14 -3.60 -12.92 -5.32
CA LYS A 14 -4.41 -14.14 -5.24
C LYS A 14 -5.90 -13.86 -5.27
N ALA A 15 -6.34 -12.79 -4.65
CA ALA A 15 -7.76 -12.41 -4.59
C ALA A 15 -8.25 -11.65 -5.82
N GLY A 16 -7.34 -11.20 -6.69
CA GLY A 16 -7.71 -10.37 -7.84
C GLY A 16 -8.13 -8.95 -7.44
N THR A 17 -7.56 -8.42 -6.35
CA THR A 17 -7.93 -7.13 -5.78
C THR A 17 -6.79 -6.11 -5.80
N LEU A 18 -5.80 -6.29 -6.65
CA LEU A 18 -4.70 -5.36 -6.78
C LEU A 18 -5.16 -3.98 -7.22
N SER A 19 -4.51 -2.94 -6.74
CA SER A 19 -4.57 -1.61 -7.33
C SER A 19 -3.50 -1.54 -8.41
N ILE A 20 -3.87 -1.24 -9.63
CA ILE A 20 -2.96 -1.22 -10.79
C ILE A 20 -2.82 0.21 -11.29
N MET A 21 -1.62 0.76 -11.16
CA MET A 21 -1.36 2.18 -11.44
C MET A 21 -0.81 2.30 -12.87
N CYS A 22 -1.69 2.64 -13.82
CA CYS A 22 -1.35 2.59 -15.24
C CYS A 22 -0.93 3.96 -15.77
N GLY A 23 0.23 4.00 -16.41
CA GLY A 23 0.71 5.17 -17.13
C GLY A 23 0.97 4.84 -18.58
N GLY A 24 0.62 5.76 -19.48
CA GLY A 24 0.83 5.58 -20.91
C GLY A 24 -0.26 6.24 -21.74
N ASP A 25 -0.38 5.80 -22.97
CA ASP A 25 -1.39 6.32 -23.90
C ASP A 25 -2.79 5.88 -23.43
N PRO A 26 -3.80 6.80 -23.40
CA PRO A 26 -5.16 6.45 -23.01
C PRO A 26 -5.79 5.32 -23.86
N GLU A 27 -5.50 5.28 -25.15
CA GLU A 27 -6.03 4.20 -26.01
C GLU A 27 -5.46 2.85 -25.61
N THR A 28 -4.16 2.79 -25.32
CA THR A 28 -3.51 1.55 -24.86
C THR A 28 -4.10 1.11 -23.53
N PHE A 29 -4.33 2.06 -22.62
CA PHE A 29 -4.98 1.75 -21.34
C PHE A 29 -6.37 1.14 -21.58
N ASP A 30 -7.19 1.73 -22.43
CA ASP A 30 -8.53 1.22 -22.73
C ASP A 30 -8.48 -0.18 -23.32
N GLN A 31 -7.51 -0.47 -24.20
CA GLN A 31 -7.33 -1.78 -24.80
C GLN A 31 -6.93 -2.85 -23.78
N CYS A 32 -6.15 -2.48 -22.78
CA CYS A 32 -5.65 -3.44 -21.79
C CYS A 32 -6.56 -3.57 -20.56
N LYS A 33 -7.51 -2.68 -20.39
CA LYS A 33 -8.33 -2.57 -19.18
C LYS A 33 -9.08 -3.87 -18.85
N ALA A 34 -9.62 -4.54 -19.86
CA ALA A 34 -10.36 -5.78 -19.64
C ALA A 34 -9.48 -6.88 -19.04
N ILE A 35 -8.24 -7.02 -19.53
CA ILE A 35 -7.28 -8.01 -19.02
C ILE A 35 -6.83 -7.63 -17.61
N LEU A 36 -6.49 -6.36 -17.42
CA LEU A 36 -6.04 -5.87 -16.11
C LEU A 36 -7.11 -5.99 -15.03
N SER A 37 -8.38 -5.86 -15.42
CA SER A 37 -9.52 -5.99 -14.50
C SER A 37 -9.66 -7.40 -13.93
N LEU A 38 -9.05 -8.40 -14.53
CA LEU A 38 -9.00 -9.75 -13.97
C LEU A 38 -8.07 -9.86 -12.79
N MET A 39 -7.09 -8.95 -12.68
CA MET A 39 -6.08 -8.95 -11.61
C MET A 39 -6.40 -7.95 -10.49
N GLY A 40 -7.24 -6.97 -10.76
CA GLY A 40 -7.55 -5.93 -9.79
C GLY A 40 -8.28 -4.76 -10.41
N THR A 41 -8.04 -3.57 -9.88
CA THR A 41 -8.65 -2.33 -10.35
C THR A 41 -7.59 -1.50 -11.08
N PRO A 42 -7.67 -1.43 -12.42
CA PRO A 42 -6.76 -0.57 -13.18
C PRO A 42 -7.17 0.90 -13.05
N LEU A 43 -6.21 1.76 -12.76
CA LEU A 43 -6.41 3.20 -12.59
C LEU A 43 -5.45 3.93 -13.53
N TYR A 44 -5.97 4.86 -14.32
CA TYR A 44 -5.17 5.65 -15.23
C TYR A 44 -4.53 6.82 -14.49
N MET A 45 -3.20 6.89 -14.48
CA MET A 45 -2.43 7.90 -13.73
C MET A 45 -1.89 9.03 -14.62
N GLY A 46 -1.89 8.87 -15.93
CA GLY A 46 -1.35 9.86 -16.86
C GLY A 46 -0.43 9.27 -17.90
N GLU A 47 0.46 10.07 -18.43
CA GLU A 47 1.40 9.66 -19.47
C GLU A 47 2.35 8.55 -19.00
N ALA A 48 3.10 7.97 -19.93
CA ALA A 48 4.09 6.94 -19.64
C ALA A 48 5.01 7.38 -18.49
N GLY A 49 5.20 6.51 -17.51
CA GLY A 49 5.95 6.80 -16.29
C GLY A 49 5.10 7.24 -15.10
N SER A 50 3.87 7.69 -15.34
CA SER A 50 2.99 8.17 -14.25
C SER A 50 2.59 7.07 -13.29
N GLY A 51 2.45 5.84 -13.76
CA GLY A 51 2.22 4.68 -12.88
C GLY A 51 3.40 4.43 -11.96
N GLN A 52 4.63 4.49 -12.48
CA GLN A 52 5.84 4.33 -11.68
C GLN A 52 5.99 5.47 -10.65
N HIS A 53 5.69 6.70 -11.03
CA HIS A 53 5.71 7.82 -10.08
C HIS A 53 4.66 7.65 -8.98
N THR A 54 3.48 7.17 -9.33
CA THR A 54 2.42 6.87 -8.34
C THR A 54 2.89 5.77 -7.38
N LYS A 55 3.54 4.74 -7.90
CA LYS A 55 4.10 3.68 -7.06
C LYS A 55 5.18 4.23 -6.13
N ALA A 56 6.01 5.16 -6.60
CA ALA A 56 7.00 5.81 -5.74
C ALA A 56 6.33 6.55 -4.58
N CYS A 57 5.22 7.24 -4.83
CA CYS A 57 4.43 7.88 -3.76
C CYS A 57 3.93 6.84 -2.76
N ASN A 58 3.41 5.71 -3.26
CA ASN A 58 2.97 4.61 -2.39
C ASN A 58 4.11 4.10 -1.51
N GLN A 59 5.30 3.91 -2.08
CA GLN A 59 6.45 3.39 -1.34
C GLN A 59 6.93 4.38 -0.28
N ILE A 60 6.91 5.67 -0.57
CA ILE A 60 7.24 6.71 0.42
C ILE A 60 6.28 6.62 1.61
N ALA A 61 4.98 6.54 1.34
CA ALA A 61 3.97 6.46 2.40
C ALA A 61 4.11 5.17 3.22
N VAL A 62 4.34 4.03 2.57
CA VAL A 62 4.53 2.74 3.25
C VAL A 62 5.80 2.78 4.11
N ALA A 63 6.91 3.26 3.58
CA ALA A 63 8.16 3.36 4.32
C ALA A 63 8.02 4.25 5.55
N GLY A 64 7.34 5.38 5.42
CA GLY A 64 7.07 6.28 6.53
C GLY A 64 6.23 5.62 7.61
N ALA A 65 5.18 4.89 7.21
CA ALA A 65 4.31 4.19 8.15
C ALA A 65 5.06 3.08 8.90
N VAL A 66 5.92 2.32 8.22
CA VAL A 66 6.72 1.26 8.86
C VAL A 66 7.73 1.87 9.84
N ALA A 67 8.40 2.95 9.46
CA ALA A 67 9.35 3.63 10.34
C ALA A 67 8.66 4.16 11.59
N ALA A 68 7.53 4.83 11.44
CA ALA A 68 6.77 5.38 12.55
C ALA A 68 6.26 4.27 13.49
N MET A 69 5.73 3.19 12.92
CA MET A 69 5.28 2.03 13.69
C MET A 69 6.42 1.42 14.52
N SER A 70 7.59 1.26 13.90
CA SER A 70 8.75 0.67 14.57
C SER A 70 9.21 1.53 15.73
N GLU A 71 9.26 2.85 15.54
CA GLU A 71 9.63 3.80 16.61
C GLU A 71 8.61 3.77 17.74
N ALA A 72 7.32 3.69 17.42
CA ALA A 72 6.26 3.63 18.44
C ALA A 72 6.38 2.36 19.29
N ILE A 73 6.69 1.21 18.67
CA ILE A 73 6.88 -0.06 19.38
C ILE A 73 8.10 0.01 20.29
N VAL A 74 9.22 0.56 19.81
CA VAL A 74 10.42 0.72 20.62
C VAL A 74 10.15 1.63 21.81
N TYR A 75 9.49 2.75 21.59
CA TYR A 75 9.12 3.67 22.68
C TYR A 75 8.25 2.97 23.73
N ALA A 76 7.26 2.20 23.27
CA ALA A 76 6.38 1.46 24.16
C ALA A 76 7.15 0.46 25.03
N LYS A 77 8.09 -0.28 24.43
CA LYS A 77 8.93 -1.24 25.16
C LYS A 77 9.83 -0.56 26.17
N GLU A 78 10.43 0.57 25.80
CA GLU A 78 11.30 1.34 26.69
C GLU A 78 10.54 1.88 27.92
N ASN A 79 9.24 2.13 27.78
CA ASN A 79 8.39 2.64 28.86
C ASN A 79 7.56 1.54 29.51
N HIS A 80 7.89 0.27 29.28
CA HIS A 80 7.26 -0.90 29.92
C HIS A 80 5.74 -0.99 29.65
N LEU A 81 5.29 -0.50 28.49
CA LEU A 81 3.90 -0.63 28.09
C LEU A 81 3.64 -2.04 27.54
N ASN A 82 2.40 -2.48 27.66
CA ASN A 82 1.94 -3.65 26.93
C ASN A 82 1.77 -3.25 25.47
N VAL A 83 2.62 -3.78 24.59
CA VAL A 83 2.65 -3.40 23.17
C VAL A 83 1.32 -3.71 22.49
N GLU A 84 0.73 -4.89 22.77
CA GLU A 84 -0.54 -5.28 22.17
C GLU A 84 -1.67 -4.33 22.56
N ALA A 85 -1.76 -3.96 23.84
CA ALA A 85 -2.76 -3.00 24.32
C ALA A 85 -2.56 -1.62 23.69
N MET A 86 -1.31 -1.19 23.55
CA MET A 86 -0.98 0.09 22.91
C MET A 86 -1.44 0.09 21.45
N LEU A 87 -1.16 -0.98 20.70
CA LEU A 87 -1.57 -1.07 19.31
C LEU A 87 -3.10 -1.05 19.15
N GLN A 88 -3.81 -1.76 20.03
CA GLN A 88 -5.28 -1.71 20.02
C GLN A 88 -5.81 -0.30 20.29
N ALA A 89 -5.17 0.43 21.19
CA ALA A 89 -5.61 1.77 21.56
C ALA A 89 -5.49 2.77 20.40
N ILE A 90 -4.48 2.63 19.56
CA ILE A 90 -4.21 3.60 18.48
C ILE A 90 -4.73 3.17 17.11
N ALA A 91 -5.03 1.90 16.91
CA ALA A 91 -5.37 1.34 15.59
C ALA A 91 -6.64 1.95 14.98
N GLY A 92 -7.61 2.35 15.80
CA GLY A 92 -8.88 2.90 15.33
C GLY A 92 -8.88 4.40 15.12
N GLY A 93 -7.81 5.11 15.44
CA GLY A 93 -7.71 6.57 15.35
C GLY A 93 -6.81 7.04 14.22
N ALA A 94 -6.36 8.29 14.34
CA ALA A 94 -5.51 8.93 13.34
C ALA A 94 -4.17 8.22 13.11
N ALA A 95 -3.66 7.48 14.10
CA ALA A 95 -2.43 6.72 14.00
C ALA A 95 -2.63 5.37 13.29
N GLY A 96 -3.86 4.95 13.06
CA GLY A 96 -4.17 3.69 12.39
C GLY A 96 -3.62 3.67 10.97
N SER A 97 -3.05 2.54 10.58
CA SER A 97 -2.52 2.32 9.24
C SER A 97 -2.56 0.83 8.94
N TRP A 98 -2.39 0.48 7.66
CA TRP A 98 -2.28 -0.92 7.29
C TRP A 98 -1.13 -1.60 8.06
N GLN A 99 -0.02 -0.89 8.25
CA GLN A 99 1.14 -1.41 8.98
C GLN A 99 0.81 -1.67 10.46
N ILE A 100 0.16 -0.72 11.13
CA ILE A 100 -0.26 -0.87 12.52
C ILE A 100 -1.24 -2.04 12.67
N ASN A 101 -2.19 -2.17 11.74
CA ASN A 101 -3.26 -3.17 11.85
C ASN A 101 -2.81 -4.56 11.45
N ASN A 102 -1.84 -4.71 10.53
CA ASN A 102 -1.49 -5.99 9.91
C ASN A 102 -0.05 -6.43 10.17
N THR A 103 0.91 -5.51 10.16
CA THR A 103 2.33 -5.84 10.32
C THR A 103 2.77 -5.82 11.79
N ALA A 104 2.35 -4.80 12.54
CA ALA A 104 2.77 -4.64 13.94
C ALA A 104 2.43 -5.86 14.82
N PRO A 105 1.27 -6.51 14.69
CA PRO A 105 0.97 -7.70 15.51
C PRO A 105 1.91 -8.88 15.28
N ARG A 106 2.66 -8.87 14.19
CA ARG A 106 3.62 -9.93 13.83
C ARG A 106 5.04 -9.64 14.34
N VAL A 107 5.25 -8.47 14.89
CA VAL A 107 6.54 -8.04 15.46
C VAL A 107 6.59 -8.28 16.98
#